data_51f34778e41b8fa8d679c89ba108dcec
#
_entry.id   51f34778e41b8fa8d679c89ba108dcec
#
_cell.length_a   1.000
_cell.length_b   1.000
_cell.length_c   1.000
_cell.angle_alpha   90.00
_cell.angle_beta   90.00
_cell.angle_gamma   90.00
#
_symmetry.space_group_name_H-M   'P 1'
#
loop_
_entity.id
_entity.type
_entity.pdbx_description
1 polymer ?
#
loop_
_entity_poly.entity_id
_entity_poly.type
_entity_poly.pdbx_seq_one_letter_code
_entity_poly.pdbx_strand_id
1 'polypeptide(L)'
;YSYQTGTIRDNSQKELKECSYTFLDDLSIPGMPSTREKDYKDNLISSSSQCMQGLCFTPDYILMTAYADGSDTKGSLMIFERETGTYLATLGMKEKSHLGGIAFDGENVWICHSNSKTLERIPYEYIERIGADAPGYCVDASALSDEYKLDNIPSCITCYGGRIWVATHTKFFDSEMLSYSYDEEKDTLTSLSS
;
A
#
# COMPACT_ATOMS: atom_id res chain seq x y z
N TYR A 1 10.16 -10.39 -15.07
CA TYR A 1 9.11 -10.46 -14.06
C TYR A 1 8.08 -11.52 -14.45
N SER A 2 7.64 -12.32 -13.49
CA SER A 2 6.54 -13.24 -13.68
C SER A 2 5.31 -12.69 -12.98
N TYR A 3 4.21 -12.61 -13.68
CA TYR A 3 2.93 -12.21 -13.14
C TYR A 3 2.03 -13.41 -12.97
N GLN A 4 1.30 -13.45 -11.87
CA GLN A 4 0.12 -14.29 -11.75
C GLN A 4 -1.09 -13.40 -11.96
N THR A 5 -1.84 -13.66 -12.99
CA THR A 5 -3.13 -12.99 -13.22
C THR A 5 -4.24 -13.87 -12.70
N GLY A 6 -5.15 -13.28 -11.96
CA GLY A 6 -6.34 -13.97 -11.46
C GLY A 6 -7.57 -13.12 -11.66
N THR A 7 -8.63 -13.72 -12.15
CA THR A 7 -9.96 -13.10 -12.16
C THR A 7 -10.86 -13.84 -11.18
N ILE A 8 -11.53 -13.10 -10.31
CA ILE A 8 -12.60 -13.65 -9.47
C ILE A 8 -13.88 -13.60 -10.29
N ARG A 9 -14.26 -14.71 -10.89
CA ARG A 9 -15.48 -14.82 -11.70
C ARG A 9 -16.60 -15.58 -11.01
N ASP A 10 -16.26 -16.43 -10.09
CA ASP A 10 -17.23 -17.24 -9.36
C ASP A 10 -17.25 -16.84 -7.89
N ASN A 11 -18.40 -16.39 -7.48
CA ASN A 11 -18.64 -16.00 -6.13
C ASN A 11 -19.72 -16.87 -5.52
N SER A 12 -19.27 -17.94 -4.90
CA SER A 12 -20.15 -18.90 -4.23
C SER A 12 -20.55 -18.47 -2.80
N GLN A 13 -19.92 -17.41 -2.28
CA GLN A 13 -20.22 -16.94 -0.93
C GLN A 13 -21.52 -16.15 -0.91
N LYS A 14 -22.37 -16.46 0.06
CA LYS A 14 -23.69 -15.88 0.18
C LYS A 14 -23.64 -14.35 0.33
N GLU A 15 -22.72 -13.87 1.15
CA GLU A 15 -22.53 -12.44 1.46
C GLU A 15 -22.22 -11.61 0.22
N LEU A 16 -21.47 -12.19 -0.69
CA LEU A 16 -21.09 -11.51 -1.91
C LEU A 16 -22.21 -11.56 -2.97
N LYS A 17 -23.11 -12.54 -2.90
CA LYS A 17 -24.26 -12.60 -3.80
C LYS A 17 -25.29 -11.52 -3.51
N GLU A 18 -25.31 -11.00 -2.29
CA GLU A 18 -26.20 -9.93 -1.86
C GLU A 18 -25.61 -8.53 -2.17
N CYS A 19 -24.33 -8.46 -2.57
CA CYS A 19 -23.68 -7.21 -2.94
C CYS A 19 -23.81 -6.93 -4.44
N SER A 20 -24.07 -5.67 -4.77
CA SER A 20 -23.95 -5.21 -6.15
C SER A 20 -22.47 -4.88 -6.44
N TYR A 21 -21.89 -5.54 -7.42
CA TYR A 21 -20.51 -5.28 -7.85
C TYR A 21 -20.37 -5.47 -9.35
N THR A 22 -19.38 -4.81 -9.91
CA THR A 22 -19.05 -4.89 -11.33
C THR A 22 -17.71 -5.62 -11.48
N PHE A 23 -17.70 -6.66 -12.31
CA PHE A 23 -16.47 -7.28 -12.75
C PHE A 23 -15.91 -6.53 -13.95
N LEU A 24 -14.64 -6.20 -13.89
CA LEU A 24 -13.90 -5.64 -15.01
C LEU A 24 -13.12 -6.80 -15.64
N ASP A 25 -13.72 -7.41 -16.65
CA ASP A 25 -13.14 -8.61 -17.29
C ASP A 25 -11.76 -8.34 -17.94
N ASP A 26 -11.54 -7.10 -18.33
CA ASP A 26 -10.30 -6.69 -19.00
C ASP A 26 -9.23 -6.18 -18.01
N LEU A 27 -9.55 -6.10 -16.72
CA LEU A 27 -8.59 -5.66 -15.71
C LEU A 27 -7.78 -6.84 -15.20
N SER A 28 -6.51 -6.88 -15.55
CA SER A 28 -5.52 -7.76 -14.93
C SER A 28 -4.78 -7.03 -13.83
N ILE A 29 -4.82 -7.58 -12.62
CA ILE A 29 -3.99 -7.09 -11.52
C ILE A 29 -2.64 -7.79 -11.62
N PRO A 30 -1.52 -7.05 -11.70
CA PRO A 30 -0.20 -7.66 -11.74
C PRO A 30 0.06 -8.52 -10.50
N GLY A 31 0.73 -9.64 -10.70
CA GLY A 31 1.25 -10.43 -9.59
C GLY A 31 2.52 -9.81 -9.00
N MET A 32 3.02 -10.42 -7.92
CA MET A 32 4.25 -9.97 -7.31
C MET A 32 5.45 -10.17 -8.23
N PRO A 33 6.18 -9.12 -8.58
CA PRO A 33 7.44 -9.26 -9.30
C PRO A 33 8.51 -9.89 -8.40
N SER A 34 9.46 -10.56 -9.01
CA SER A 34 10.66 -10.99 -8.28
C SER A 34 11.49 -9.76 -7.90
N THR A 35 11.81 -9.63 -6.64
CA THR A 35 12.58 -8.50 -6.10
C THR A 35 14.04 -8.83 -5.87
N ARG A 36 14.57 -9.82 -6.60
CA ARG A 36 15.99 -10.20 -6.52
C ARG A 36 16.95 -9.21 -7.14
N GLU A 37 16.40 -8.32 -7.91
CA GLU A 37 17.19 -7.36 -8.66
C GLU A 37 17.78 -6.32 -7.72
N LYS A 38 18.77 -5.65 -8.22
CA LYS A 38 19.44 -4.59 -7.49
C LYS A 38 18.47 -3.59 -6.94
N ASP A 39 18.50 -3.52 -5.67
CA ASP A 39 17.92 -2.47 -4.91
C ASP A 39 18.97 -1.40 -4.57
N TYR A 40 18.57 -0.35 -3.95
CA TYR A 40 19.53 0.56 -3.36
C TYR A 40 20.20 -0.12 -2.16
N LYS A 41 21.52 -0.07 -2.09
CA LYS A 41 22.36 -0.62 -1.00
C LYS A 41 22.36 -2.15 -0.86
N ASP A 42 21.99 -2.87 -1.89
CA ASP A 42 22.12 -4.33 -1.99
C ASP A 42 21.43 -5.16 -0.89
N ASN A 43 20.58 -4.56 -0.04
CA ASN A 43 19.96 -5.28 1.08
C ASN A 43 18.52 -4.85 1.38
N LEU A 44 17.92 -4.00 0.57
CA LEU A 44 16.61 -3.45 0.88
C LEU A 44 15.49 -4.47 0.76
N ILE A 45 15.41 -5.11 -0.39
CA ILE A 45 14.42 -6.14 -0.70
C ILE A 45 15.06 -7.29 -1.48
N SER A 46 16.08 -7.88 -0.90
CA SER A 46 16.79 -9.00 -1.53
C SER A 46 16.01 -10.31 -1.53
N SER A 47 14.79 -10.30 -0.98
CA SER A 47 13.97 -11.50 -0.83
C SER A 47 13.14 -11.78 -2.08
N SER A 48 13.10 -13.05 -2.48
CA SER A 48 12.11 -13.57 -3.43
C SER A 48 10.79 -13.98 -2.76
N SER A 49 10.69 -13.86 -1.44
CA SER A 49 9.54 -14.27 -0.61
C SER A 49 8.72 -13.06 -0.18
N GLN A 50 8.40 -12.19 -1.12
CA GLN A 50 7.56 -11.04 -0.85
C GLN A 50 6.10 -11.47 -0.72
N CYS A 51 5.46 -11.06 0.37
CA CYS A 51 4.04 -11.27 0.63
C CYS A 51 3.27 -9.98 0.37
N MET A 52 2.42 -9.98 -0.64
CA MET A 52 1.54 -8.86 -0.93
C MET A 52 0.57 -8.62 0.24
N GLN A 53 0.37 -7.37 0.59
CA GLN A 53 -0.50 -6.97 1.70
C GLN A 53 -1.64 -6.05 1.27
N GLY A 54 -1.36 -4.99 0.56
CA GLY A 54 -2.34 -4.00 0.17
C GLY A 54 -2.30 -3.70 -1.32
N LEU A 55 -3.44 -3.26 -1.84
CA LEU A 55 -3.64 -2.84 -3.21
C LEU A 55 -4.40 -1.52 -3.23
N CYS A 56 -3.93 -0.58 -4.03
CA CYS A 56 -4.56 0.70 -4.24
C CYS A 56 -4.50 1.11 -5.71
N PHE A 57 -5.54 1.77 -6.18
CA PHE A 57 -5.59 2.37 -7.50
C PHE A 57 -5.51 3.89 -7.39
N THR A 58 -4.64 4.48 -8.18
CA THR A 58 -4.59 5.92 -8.41
C THR A 58 -5.04 6.21 -9.85
N PRO A 59 -5.11 7.46 -10.30
CA PRO A 59 -5.46 7.75 -11.69
C PRO A 59 -4.60 6.98 -12.71
N ASP A 60 -3.28 6.93 -12.49
CA ASP A 60 -2.32 6.44 -13.47
C ASP A 60 -1.64 5.12 -13.07
N TYR A 61 -1.71 4.73 -11.79
CA TYR A 61 -0.95 3.59 -11.28
C TYR A 61 -1.79 2.60 -10.48
N ILE A 62 -1.31 1.37 -10.46
CA ILE A 62 -1.65 0.35 -9.48
C ILE A 62 -0.50 0.29 -8.49
N LEU A 63 -0.82 0.44 -7.21
CA LEU A 63 0.14 0.42 -6.12
C LEU A 63 -0.07 -0.84 -5.28
N MET A 64 1.01 -1.57 -5.02
CA MET A 64 0.97 -2.80 -4.21
C MET A 64 2.01 -2.74 -3.11
N THR A 65 1.59 -2.92 -1.87
CA THR A 65 2.50 -3.08 -0.74
C THR A 65 2.84 -4.53 -0.50
N ALA A 66 4.06 -4.77 -0.03
CA ALA A 66 4.54 -6.09 0.34
C ALA A 66 5.58 -6.04 1.45
N TYR A 67 5.74 -7.16 2.13
CA TYR A 67 6.84 -7.38 3.06
C TYR A 67 7.47 -8.75 2.81
N ALA A 68 8.71 -8.94 3.24
CA ALA A 68 9.35 -10.24 3.20
C ALA A 68 9.29 -10.89 4.59
N ASP A 69 8.56 -12.00 4.69
CA ASP A 69 8.41 -12.73 5.94
C ASP A 69 9.73 -13.36 6.38
N GLY A 70 10.01 -13.30 7.68
CA GLY A 70 11.22 -13.89 8.29
C GLY A 70 12.54 -13.20 7.93
N SER A 71 12.53 -12.08 7.22
CA SER A 71 13.72 -11.33 6.84
C SER A 71 13.89 -10.03 7.61
N ASP A 72 15.09 -9.44 7.52
CA ASP A 72 15.37 -8.10 8.02
C ASP A 72 15.18 -7.02 6.98
N THR A 73 14.63 -7.38 5.83
CA THR A 73 14.36 -6.44 4.75
C THR A 73 13.19 -5.52 5.08
N LYS A 74 13.26 -4.30 4.61
CA LYS A 74 12.18 -3.32 4.74
C LYS A 74 10.99 -3.70 3.87
N GLY A 75 9.85 -3.15 4.21
CA GLY A 75 8.67 -3.24 3.36
C GLY A 75 8.86 -2.55 2.02
N SER A 76 8.05 -2.89 1.05
CA SER A 76 8.13 -2.37 -0.30
C SER A 76 6.78 -1.89 -0.81
N LEU A 77 6.80 -0.85 -1.64
CA LEU A 77 5.68 -0.38 -2.43
C LEU A 77 6.04 -0.51 -3.91
N MET A 78 5.28 -1.28 -4.67
CA MET A 78 5.49 -1.49 -6.09
C MET A 78 4.53 -0.63 -6.88
N ILE A 79 5.05 -0.02 -7.95
CA ILE A 79 4.32 0.85 -8.87
C ILE A 79 4.19 0.14 -10.20
N PHE A 80 2.96 0.03 -10.68
CA PHE A 80 2.64 -0.49 -12.01
C PHE A 80 1.82 0.54 -12.77
N GLU A 81 2.02 0.61 -14.07
CA GLU A 81 1.15 1.37 -14.94
C GLU A 81 -0.27 0.81 -14.92
N ARG A 82 -1.26 1.67 -14.75
CA ARG A 82 -2.63 1.22 -14.50
C ARG A 82 -3.28 0.52 -15.70
N GLU A 83 -3.06 1.02 -16.91
CA GLU A 83 -3.70 0.48 -18.11
C GLU A 83 -3.13 -0.86 -18.54
N THR A 84 -1.81 -1.02 -18.44
CA THR A 84 -1.11 -2.20 -18.98
C THR A 84 -0.70 -3.20 -17.90
N GLY A 85 -0.68 -2.79 -16.62
CA GLY A 85 -0.10 -3.57 -15.54
C GLY A 85 1.42 -3.69 -15.63
N THR A 86 2.08 -2.87 -16.44
CA THR A 86 3.53 -2.89 -16.58
C THR A 86 4.20 -2.43 -15.30
N TYR A 87 5.14 -3.23 -14.79
CA TYR A 87 5.94 -2.86 -13.64
C TYR A 87 6.88 -1.70 -13.96
N LEU A 88 6.88 -0.67 -13.11
CA LEU A 88 7.68 0.54 -13.31
C LEU A 88 8.80 0.67 -12.28
N ALA A 89 8.48 0.50 -11.01
CA ALA A 89 9.43 0.69 -9.92
C ALA A 89 9.00 -0.02 -8.63
N THR A 90 9.93 -0.17 -7.72
CA THR A 90 9.69 -0.52 -6.33
C THR A 90 10.25 0.56 -5.42
N LEU A 91 9.49 0.99 -4.44
CA LEU A 91 9.93 1.88 -3.38
C LEU A 91 10.30 1.07 -2.15
N GLY A 92 11.49 1.28 -1.63
CA GLY A 92 11.89 0.77 -0.33
C GLY A 92 11.39 1.70 0.77
N MET A 93 10.58 1.17 1.66
CA MET A 93 9.94 1.92 2.73
C MET A 93 10.89 2.13 3.91
N LYS A 94 10.53 3.04 4.84
CA LYS A 94 11.37 3.35 6.01
C LYS A 94 11.59 2.15 6.92
N GLU A 95 10.55 1.35 7.11
CA GLU A 95 10.51 0.35 8.16
C GLU A 95 10.34 -1.08 7.65
N LYS A 96 10.77 -2.01 8.49
CA LYS A 96 10.42 -3.42 8.42
C LYS A 96 9.07 -3.61 9.09
N SER A 97 8.01 -3.61 8.32
CA SER A 97 6.65 -3.73 8.85
C SER A 97 5.75 -4.49 7.89
N HIS A 98 4.69 -5.07 8.44
CA HIS A 98 3.55 -5.45 7.65
C HIS A 98 2.87 -4.18 7.16
N LEU A 99 2.84 -3.98 5.87
CA LEU A 99 2.22 -2.86 5.20
C LEU A 99 0.76 -3.24 4.88
N GLY A 100 -0.05 -3.45 5.94
CA GLY A 100 -1.34 -4.13 5.88
C GLY A 100 -2.42 -3.42 5.07
N GLY A 101 -2.31 -2.11 4.90
CA GLY A 101 -3.26 -1.33 4.13
C GLY A 101 -2.59 -0.18 3.41
N ILE A 102 -3.13 0.16 2.24
CA ILE A 102 -2.73 1.31 1.43
C ILE A 102 -3.96 1.99 0.87
N ALA A 103 -3.98 3.32 0.88
CA ALA A 103 -5.06 4.12 0.31
C ALA A 103 -4.52 5.41 -0.33
N PHE A 104 -5.27 5.94 -1.27
CA PHE A 104 -5.00 7.21 -1.95
C PHE A 104 -6.13 8.19 -1.65
N ASP A 105 -5.81 9.40 -1.22
CA ASP A 105 -6.79 10.44 -0.86
C ASP A 105 -7.02 11.48 -1.96
N GLY A 106 -6.25 11.41 -3.04
CA GLY A 106 -6.24 12.36 -4.14
C GLY A 106 -4.92 13.14 -4.25
N GLU A 107 -4.18 13.27 -3.16
CA GLU A 107 -2.94 14.03 -3.06
C GLU A 107 -1.81 13.20 -2.41
N ASN A 108 -2.16 12.27 -1.55
CA ASN A 108 -1.21 11.46 -0.80
C ASN A 108 -1.55 9.98 -0.87
N VAL A 109 -0.53 9.16 -0.79
CA VAL A 109 -0.63 7.72 -0.56
C VAL A 109 -0.32 7.44 0.90
N TRP A 110 -1.25 6.73 1.57
CA TRP A 110 -1.19 6.39 2.98
C TRP A 110 -1.00 4.90 3.17
N ILE A 111 -0.07 4.51 4.04
CA ILE A 111 0.30 3.11 4.27
C ILE A 111 0.28 2.81 5.77
N CYS A 112 -0.35 1.68 6.13
CA CYS A 112 -0.39 1.21 7.52
C CYS A 112 0.88 0.45 7.89
N HIS A 113 1.52 0.85 8.98
CA HIS A 113 2.63 0.13 9.61
C HIS A 113 2.18 -0.47 10.95
N SER A 114 1.83 -1.74 10.95
CA SER A 114 1.31 -2.40 12.15
C SER A 114 2.37 -2.58 13.25
N ASN A 115 3.63 -2.78 12.88
CA ASN A 115 4.70 -3.01 13.85
C ASN A 115 5.05 -1.74 14.65
N SER A 116 5.10 -0.60 13.98
CA SER A 116 5.44 0.70 14.59
C SER A 116 4.23 1.47 15.09
N LYS A 117 3.02 1.05 14.73
CA LYS A 117 1.76 1.79 14.94
C LYS A 117 1.80 3.17 14.28
N THR A 118 2.18 3.23 13.03
CA THR A 118 2.25 4.48 12.26
C THR A 118 1.42 4.40 10.99
N LEU A 119 1.02 5.56 10.49
CA LEU A 119 0.68 5.76 9.10
C LEU A 119 1.86 6.44 8.42
N GLU A 120 2.32 5.88 7.32
CA GLU A 120 3.32 6.52 6.46
C GLU A 120 2.60 7.22 5.31
N ARG A 121 2.94 8.49 5.07
CA ARG A 121 2.43 9.31 3.99
C ARG A 121 3.50 9.51 2.94
N ILE A 122 3.15 9.28 1.69
CA ILE A 122 3.97 9.62 0.53
C ILE A 122 3.17 10.61 -0.32
N PRO A 123 3.64 11.86 -0.54
CA PRO A 123 3.02 12.76 -1.51
C PRO A 123 2.95 12.11 -2.90
N TYR A 124 1.79 12.19 -3.54
CA TYR A 124 1.56 11.49 -4.80
C TYR A 124 2.48 11.95 -5.93
N GLU A 125 2.91 13.20 -5.90
CA GLU A 125 3.89 13.74 -6.85
C GLU A 125 5.20 12.93 -6.95
N TYR A 126 5.61 12.32 -5.83
CA TYR A 126 6.80 11.44 -5.84
C TYR A 126 6.51 10.11 -6.53
N ILE A 127 5.31 9.56 -6.35
CA ILE A 127 4.86 8.37 -7.07
C ILE A 127 4.81 8.64 -8.56
N GLU A 128 4.22 9.78 -8.97
CA GLU A 128 4.14 10.18 -10.37
C GLU A 128 5.52 10.34 -11.01
N ARG A 129 6.42 11.03 -10.32
CA ARG A 129 7.79 11.24 -10.81
C ARG A 129 8.54 9.92 -10.99
N ILE A 130 8.50 9.05 -10.00
CA ILE A 130 9.20 7.76 -10.05
C ILE A 130 8.53 6.83 -11.06
N GLY A 131 7.22 6.83 -11.14
CA GLY A 131 6.48 6.07 -12.13
C GLY A 131 6.79 6.51 -13.56
N ALA A 132 6.89 7.82 -13.80
CA ALA A 132 7.27 8.36 -15.11
C ALA A 132 8.72 8.03 -15.51
N ASP A 133 9.64 8.03 -14.55
CA ASP A 133 11.04 7.63 -14.78
C ASP A 133 11.16 6.13 -15.06
N ALA A 134 10.23 5.33 -14.57
CA ALA A 134 10.14 3.87 -14.76
C ALA A 134 11.49 3.15 -14.64
N PRO A 135 12.23 3.30 -13.53
CA PRO A 135 13.60 2.79 -13.43
C PRO A 135 13.69 1.27 -13.50
N GLY A 136 12.59 0.55 -13.22
CA GLY A 136 12.55 -0.90 -13.25
C GLY A 136 13.28 -1.60 -12.11
N TYR A 137 13.68 -0.85 -11.08
CA TYR A 137 14.37 -1.38 -9.90
C TYR A 137 13.90 -0.68 -8.62
N CYS A 138 14.48 -1.04 -7.48
CA CYS A 138 14.13 -0.47 -6.19
C CYS A 138 14.79 0.89 -5.95
N VAL A 139 13.98 1.85 -5.55
CA VAL A 139 14.39 3.21 -5.16
C VAL A 139 14.20 3.37 -3.65
N ASP A 140 15.15 4.02 -2.98
CA ASP A 140 15.01 4.38 -1.57
C ASP A 140 13.99 5.51 -1.41
N ALA A 141 12.84 5.20 -0.84
CA ALA A 141 11.78 6.17 -0.55
C ALA A 141 11.82 6.69 0.88
N SER A 142 12.77 6.29 1.70
CA SER A 142 12.80 6.65 3.12
C SER A 142 12.90 8.16 3.40
N ALA A 143 13.41 8.93 2.45
CA ALA A 143 13.46 10.39 2.53
C ALA A 143 12.26 11.11 1.87
N LEU A 144 11.34 10.36 1.27
CA LEU A 144 10.21 10.89 0.51
C LEU A 144 8.88 10.76 1.28
N SER A 145 8.91 10.26 2.48
CA SER A 145 7.72 9.97 3.26
C SER A 145 7.82 10.47 4.70
N ASP A 146 6.66 10.75 5.26
CA ASP A 146 6.49 11.15 6.65
C ASP A 146 5.71 10.10 7.42
N GLU A 147 5.93 10.01 8.74
CA GLU A 147 5.28 9.02 9.59
C GLU A 147 4.51 9.70 10.73
N TYR A 148 3.26 9.25 10.91
CA TYR A 148 2.35 9.75 11.95
C TYR A 148 2.02 8.63 12.92
N LYS A 149 2.36 8.84 14.19
CA LYS A 149 2.12 7.87 15.25
C LYS A 149 0.64 7.77 15.59
N LEU A 150 0.17 6.53 15.75
CA LEU A 150 -1.18 6.21 16.20
C LEU A 150 -1.15 5.53 17.57
N ASP A 151 -2.24 5.61 18.30
CA ASP A 151 -2.41 4.89 19.58
C ASP A 151 -2.65 3.39 19.35
N ASN A 152 -3.40 3.06 18.32
CA ASN A 152 -3.80 1.70 17.97
C ASN A 152 -2.98 1.15 16.80
N ILE A 153 -2.98 -0.18 16.63
CA ILE A 153 -2.31 -0.85 15.52
C ILE A 153 -3.14 -0.69 14.26
N PRO A 154 -2.69 0.07 13.24
CA PRO A 154 -3.39 0.18 11.97
C PRO A 154 -3.22 -1.12 11.17
N SER A 155 -4.32 -1.62 10.61
CA SER A 155 -4.33 -2.87 9.85
C SER A 155 -4.85 -2.69 8.44
N CYS A 156 -5.89 -1.87 8.28
CA CYS A 156 -6.51 -1.60 6.98
C CYS A 156 -6.86 -0.11 6.91
N ILE A 157 -6.89 0.45 5.70
CA ILE A 157 -7.09 1.87 5.49
C ILE A 157 -7.92 2.12 4.25
N THR A 158 -8.72 3.17 4.27
CA THR A 158 -9.38 3.74 3.10
C THR A 158 -9.53 5.25 3.25
N CYS A 159 -9.65 5.95 2.14
CA CYS A 159 -9.92 7.39 2.11
C CYS A 159 -11.31 7.63 1.54
N TYR A 160 -12.15 8.33 2.26
CA TYR A 160 -13.51 8.66 1.85
C TYR A 160 -14.03 9.93 2.52
N GLY A 161 -14.69 10.80 1.75
CA GLY A 161 -15.30 12.03 2.26
C GLY A 161 -14.31 12.99 2.90
N GLY A 162 -13.09 13.10 2.37
CA GLY A 162 -12.03 13.96 2.91
C GLY A 162 -11.44 13.47 4.23
N ARG A 163 -11.65 12.19 4.56
CA ARG A 163 -11.14 11.57 5.78
C ARG A 163 -10.35 10.31 5.46
N ILE A 164 -9.41 10.01 6.33
CA ILE A 164 -8.66 8.76 6.35
C ILE A 164 -9.32 7.86 7.39
N TRP A 165 -9.78 6.69 6.97
CA TRP A 165 -10.42 5.69 7.82
C TRP A 165 -9.48 4.53 8.02
N VAL A 166 -9.21 4.19 9.27
CA VAL A 166 -8.27 3.15 9.67
C VAL A 166 -8.98 2.10 10.52
N ALA A 167 -8.99 0.87 10.04
CA ALA A 167 -9.39 -0.26 10.86
C ALA A 167 -8.20 -0.74 11.68
N THR A 168 -8.42 -0.90 12.98
CA THR A 168 -7.38 -1.33 13.90
C THR A 168 -7.35 -2.85 14.06
N HIS A 169 -6.23 -3.38 14.49
CA HIS A 169 -6.09 -4.80 14.85
C HIS A 169 -5.85 -4.94 16.35
N THR A 170 -6.66 -5.79 16.99
CA THR A 170 -6.47 -6.18 18.38
C THR A 170 -6.53 -7.71 18.51
N LYS A 171 -5.79 -8.27 19.47
CA LYS A 171 -5.80 -9.71 19.72
C LYS A 171 -6.92 -10.17 20.66
N PHE A 172 -7.39 -9.29 21.55
CA PHE A 172 -8.25 -9.65 22.68
C PHE A 172 -9.50 -8.77 22.81
N PHE A 173 -9.58 -7.70 22.05
CA PHE A 173 -10.69 -6.74 22.11
C PHE A 173 -11.28 -6.55 20.72
N ASP A 174 -12.42 -5.90 20.65
CA ASP A 174 -13.04 -5.54 19.38
C ASP A 174 -12.13 -4.60 18.60
N SER A 175 -12.03 -4.84 17.29
CA SER A 175 -11.35 -3.93 16.37
C SER A 175 -12.23 -2.73 16.12
N GLU A 176 -11.62 -1.57 15.97
CA GLU A 176 -12.30 -0.29 15.79
C GLU A 176 -12.03 0.29 14.42
N MET A 177 -12.96 1.07 13.92
CA MET A 177 -12.77 1.93 12.75
C MET A 177 -12.59 3.36 13.24
N LEU A 178 -11.39 3.90 13.09
CA LEU A 178 -11.04 5.26 13.49
C LEU A 178 -10.96 6.15 12.26
N SER A 179 -11.29 7.43 12.41
CA SER A 179 -11.17 8.40 11.34
C SER A 179 -10.21 9.53 11.71
N TYR A 180 -9.49 9.99 10.69
CA TYR A 180 -8.50 11.05 10.82
C TYR A 180 -8.71 12.10 9.74
N SER A 181 -8.32 13.33 10.04
CA SER A 181 -8.10 14.39 9.06
C SER A 181 -6.62 14.73 8.99
N TYR A 182 -6.14 15.02 7.80
CA TYR A 182 -4.80 15.52 7.57
C TYR A 182 -4.86 17.00 7.20
N ASP A 183 -4.04 17.81 7.84
CA ASP A 183 -3.88 19.24 7.58
C ASP A 183 -2.49 19.42 6.95
N GLU A 184 -2.46 19.65 5.65
CA GLU A 184 -1.20 19.77 4.89
C GLU A 184 -0.39 21.02 5.27
N GLU A 185 -1.07 22.13 5.59
CA GLU A 185 -0.37 23.38 5.98
C GLU A 185 0.38 23.21 7.30
N LYS A 186 -0.16 22.39 8.21
CA LYS A 186 0.43 22.15 9.53
C LYS A 186 1.20 20.85 9.61
N ASP A 187 1.15 20.05 8.56
CA ASP A 187 1.71 18.70 8.51
C ASP A 187 1.27 17.85 9.72
N THR A 188 -0.04 17.83 10.00
CA THR A 188 -0.59 17.14 11.17
C THR A 188 -1.73 16.20 10.84
N LEU A 189 -1.68 15.01 11.41
CA LEU A 189 -2.75 14.03 11.40
C LEU A 189 -3.54 14.13 12.71
N THR A 190 -4.83 14.45 12.63
CA THR A 190 -5.70 14.63 13.79
C THR A 190 -6.76 13.53 13.83
N SER A 191 -6.86 12.85 14.98
CA SER A 191 -7.96 11.90 15.23
C SER A 191 -9.28 12.65 15.34
N LEU A 192 -10.26 12.15 14.62
CA LEU A 192 -11.63 12.65 14.70
C LEU A 192 -12.40 11.69 15.60
N SER A 193 -13.02 12.20 16.65
CA SER A 193 -13.88 11.38 17.49
C SER A 193 -14.97 10.73 16.66
N SER A 194 -15.16 9.44 16.85
CA SER A 194 -16.27 8.64 16.34
C SER A 194 -17.62 9.16 16.81
#